data_d382b6c4ebfbcc6824ae9f2ab087d8e0
#
_entry.id   d382b6c4ebfbcc6824ae9f2ab087d8e0
#
_cell.length_a   1.000
_cell.length_b   1.000
_cell.length_c   1.000
_cell.angle_alpha   90.00
_cell.angle_beta   90.00
_cell.angle_gamma   90.00
#
_symmetry.space_group_name_H-M   'P 1'
#
loop_
_entity.id
_entity.type
_entity.pdbx_description
1 polymer ?
#
loop_
_entity_poly.entity_id
_entity_poly.type
_entity_poly.pdbx_seq_one_letter_code
_entity_poly.pdbx_strand_id
1 'polypeptide(L)'
;MLWRVMIVMVYLVLGWSGWSRAAEPVVLDVRTEPTGGVKATATILFPVEPAIIQGILTDYAHWPDLFDVRMRMAEIRDQDGKVFTDIRIDHALLPGERRLLSETRTLPTGELLTELKGGDFKQYRRFWKLNPVDGGAHTKAEFELLVEIDMMVPDWIVAVAMRRDMEMHFRIVREKALQIQQELQSGRSQ
;
A
#
# COMPACT_ATOMS: atom_id res chain seq x y z
N MET A 1 -60.41 28.20 -40.11
CA MET A 1 -59.73 28.92 -39.00
C MET A 1 -59.01 27.89 -38.19
N LEU A 2 -57.70 27.83 -38.38
CA LEU A 2 -56.83 26.76 -37.87
C LEU A 2 -56.25 27.19 -36.51
N TRP A 3 -56.54 26.45 -35.44
CA TRP A 3 -55.87 26.62 -34.15
C TRP A 3 -54.83 25.52 -33.99
N ARG A 4 -53.59 25.94 -34.08
CA ARG A 4 -52.44 25.11 -33.85
C ARG A 4 -52.27 24.88 -32.35
N VAL A 5 -52.42 23.64 -31.89
CA VAL A 5 -52.02 23.20 -30.57
C VAL A 5 -50.54 22.85 -30.61
N MET A 6 -49.73 23.67 -29.94
CA MET A 6 -48.31 23.50 -29.82
C MET A 6 -48.04 22.63 -28.58
N ILE A 7 -47.74 21.36 -28.77
CA ILE A 7 -47.33 20.43 -27.70
C ILE A 7 -45.89 20.75 -27.35
N VAL A 8 -45.66 21.33 -26.19
CA VAL A 8 -44.32 21.50 -25.63
C VAL A 8 -43.91 20.18 -24.98
N MET A 9 -43.04 19.48 -25.66
CA MET A 9 -42.43 18.25 -25.14
C MET A 9 -41.26 18.66 -24.21
N VAL A 10 -41.52 18.62 -22.89
CA VAL A 10 -40.48 18.81 -21.88
C VAL A 10 -39.69 17.52 -21.76
N TYR A 11 -38.50 17.47 -22.34
CA TYR A 11 -37.53 16.39 -22.08
C TYR A 11 -36.95 16.61 -20.69
N LEU A 12 -37.40 15.81 -19.73
CA LEU A 12 -36.73 15.60 -18.47
C LEU A 12 -35.44 14.84 -18.74
N VAL A 13 -34.36 15.55 -18.94
CA VAL A 13 -33.02 14.98 -18.93
C VAL A 13 -32.71 14.67 -17.47
N LEU A 14 -33.01 13.45 -17.04
CA LEU A 14 -32.49 12.89 -15.81
C LEU A 14 -30.97 12.75 -16.01
N GLY A 15 -30.25 13.76 -15.60
CA GLY A 15 -28.80 13.73 -15.52
C GLY A 15 -28.40 12.63 -14.54
N TRP A 16 -28.02 11.49 -15.08
CA TRP A 16 -27.20 10.54 -14.34
C TRP A 16 -25.85 11.23 -14.08
N SER A 17 -25.78 11.90 -12.94
CA SER A 17 -24.50 12.29 -12.36
C SER A 17 -23.80 10.99 -11.97
N GLY A 18 -23.20 10.33 -12.96
CA GLY A 18 -22.20 9.32 -12.71
C GLY A 18 -21.07 10.04 -11.95
N TRP A 19 -21.05 9.87 -10.66
CA TRP A 19 -19.91 10.26 -9.85
C TRP A 19 -18.76 9.36 -10.32
N SER A 20 -18.01 9.87 -11.30
CA SER A 20 -16.68 9.37 -11.57
C SER A 20 -15.91 9.54 -10.27
N ARG A 21 -15.84 8.45 -9.52
CA ARG A 21 -14.97 8.36 -8.36
C ARG A 21 -13.55 8.41 -8.92
N ALA A 22 -13.06 9.61 -9.16
CA ALA A 22 -11.65 9.81 -9.46
C ALA A 22 -10.89 9.10 -8.35
N ALA A 23 -10.06 8.14 -8.72
CA ALA A 23 -9.15 7.51 -7.78
C ALA A 23 -8.33 8.66 -7.18
N GLU A 24 -8.51 8.94 -5.89
CA GLU A 24 -7.74 10.00 -5.25
C GLU A 24 -6.26 9.67 -5.38
N PRO A 25 -5.45 10.64 -5.75
CA PRO A 25 -4.06 10.38 -6.10
C PRO A 25 -3.32 9.87 -4.88
N VAL A 26 -2.59 8.78 -5.05
CA VAL A 26 -1.52 8.40 -4.14
C VAL A 26 -0.49 9.53 -4.22
N VAL A 27 -0.31 10.26 -3.14
CA VAL A 27 0.79 11.24 -3.05
C VAL A 27 2.01 10.49 -2.56
N LEU A 28 2.93 10.19 -3.47
CA LEU A 28 4.19 9.50 -3.19
C LEU A 28 5.37 10.45 -3.44
N ASP A 29 6.17 10.67 -2.41
CA ASP A 29 7.48 11.32 -2.49
C ASP A 29 8.59 10.30 -2.25
N VAL A 30 9.62 10.31 -3.09
CA VAL A 30 10.80 9.45 -2.95
C VAL A 30 12.05 10.31 -3.14
N ARG A 31 12.92 10.30 -2.16
CA ARG A 31 14.14 11.11 -2.15
C ARG A 31 15.33 10.35 -1.54
N THR A 32 16.53 10.77 -1.94
CA THR A 32 17.75 10.34 -1.28
C THR A 32 17.94 11.10 0.03
N GLU A 33 18.41 10.43 1.08
CA GLU A 33 18.70 11.05 2.37
C GLU A 33 20.17 11.51 2.44
N PRO A 34 20.44 12.69 3.04
CA PRO A 34 21.81 13.19 3.16
C PRO A 34 22.73 12.28 3.98
N THR A 35 22.17 11.47 4.84
CA THR A 35 22.89 10.50 5.70
C THR A 35 23.11 9.14 5.03
N GLY A 36 22.65 8.99 3.78
CA GLY A 36 22.65 7.76 3.01
C GLY A 36 21.29 7.07 2.97
N GLY A 37 21.06 6.33 1.87
CA GLY A 37 19.83 5.62 1.62
C GLY A 37 18.74 6.44 0.93
N VAL A 38 17.59 5.82 0.77
CA VAL A 38 16.42 6.38 0.08
C VAL A 38 15.20 6.32 0.99
N LYS A 39 14.49 7.43 1.09
CA LYS A 39 13.23 7.53 1.84
C LYS A 39 12.05 7.70 0.89
N ALA A 40 11.03 6.86 1.08
CA ALA A 40 9.71 7.04 0.48
C ALA A 40 8.71 7.45 1.56
N THR A 41 7.85 8.43 1.26
CA THR A 41 6.68 8.78 2.06
C THR A 41 5.46 8.81 1.19
N ALA A 42 4.32 8.33 1.69
CA ALA A 42 3.08 8.38 0.93
C ALA A 42 1.86 8.66 1.81
N THR A 43 0.87 9.30 1.20
CA THR A 43 -0.50 9.36 1.72
C THR A 43 -1.41 8.67 0.70
N ILE A 44 -2.17 7.67 1.18
CA ILE A 44 -3.03 6.84 0.34
C ILE A 44 -4.44 6.82 0.92
N LEU A 45 -5.45 7.02 0.09
CA LEU A 45 -6.84 6.79 0.48
C LEU A 45 -7.31 5.44 -0.06
N PHE A 46 -7.63 4.52 0.86
CA PHE A 46 -8.23 3.24 0.53
C PHE A 46 -9.75 3.31 0.74
N PRO A 47 -10.56 2.85 -0.24
CA PRO A 47 -12.03 2.87 -0.14
C PRO A 47 -12.58 1.68 0.66
N VAL A 48 -11.90 1.33 1.75
CA VAL A 48 -12.25 0.23 2.67
C VAL A 48 -11.92 0.62 4.11
N GLU A 49 -12.50 -0.07 5.08
CA GLU A 49 -12.23 0.13 6.50
C GLU A 49 -10.78 -0.25 6.90
N PRO A 50 -10.20 0.36 7.96
CA PRO A 50 -8.82 0.11 8.39
C PRO A 50 -8.51 -1.34 8.71
N ALA A 51 -9.46 -2.10 9.23
CA ALA A 51 -9.28 -3.50 9.59
C ALA A 51 -8.90 -4.38 8.39
N ILE A 52 -9.46 -4.09 7.20
CA ILE A 52 -9.13 -4.82 5.97
C ILE A 52 -7.67 -4.54 5.58
N ILE A 53 -7.25 -3.27 5.59
CA ILE A 53 -5.87 -2.90 5.27
C ILE A 53 -4.90 -3.50 6.28
N GLN A 54 -5.23 -3.42 7.57
CA GLN A 54 -4.39 -3.99 8.62
C GLN A 54 -4.25 -5.50 8.44
N GLY A 55 -5.33 -6.22 8.13
CA GLY A 55 -5.29 -7.66 7.86
C GLY A 55 -4.35 -8.00 6.70
N ILE A 56 -4.39 -7.23 5.59
CA ILE A 56 -3.49 -7.41 4.45
C ILE A 56 -2.02 -7.17 4.84
N LEU A 57 -1.76 -6.09 5.60
CA LEU A 57 -0.39 -5.71 5.99
C LEU A 57 0.22 -6.62 7.05
N THR A 58 -0.60 -7.37 7.80
CA THR A 58 -0.14 -8.33 8.83
C THR A 58 -0.21 -9.77 8.39
N ASP A 59 -0.68 -10.06 7.18
CA ASP A 59 -0.60 -11.38 6.56
C ASP A 59 0.81 -11.62 5.99
N TYR A 60 1.77 -11.85 6.89
CA TYR A 60 3.19 -11.95 6.55
C TYR A 60 3.50 -13.13 5.61
N ALA A 61 2.72 -14.21 5.65
CA ALA A 61 2.90 -15.36 4.78
C ALA A 61 2.71 -15.01 3.29
N HIS A 62 1.75 -14.12 3.02
CA HIS A 62 1.42 -13.67 1.66
C HIS A 62 2.01 -12.29 1.32
N TRP A 63 2.95 -11.79 2.12
CA TRP A 63 3.63 -10.53 1.84
C TRP A 63 4.32 -10.46 0.48
N PRO A 64 5.00 -11.53 0.01
CA PRO A 64 5.59 -11.53 -1.33
C PRO A 64 4.60 -11.16 -2.43
N ASP A 65 3.33 -11.53 -2.28
CA ASP A 65 2.27 -11.26 -3.27
C ASP A 65 1.85 -9.77 -3.34
N LEU A 66 2.31 -8.95 -2.39
CA LEU A 66 2.02 -7.52 -2.37
C LEU A 66 3.02 -6.69 -3.20
N PHE A 67 4.01 -7.32 -3.82
CA PHE A 67 5.08 -6.64 -4.54
C PHE A 67 5.29 -7.23 -5.93
N ASP A 68 5.61 -6.38 -6.90
CA ASP A 68 6.04 -6.78 -8.25
C ASP A 68 7.57 -7.03 -8.29
N VAL A 69 8.09 -7.56 -7.21
CA VAL A 69 9.50 -7.94 -7.06
C VAL A 69 9.55 -9.39 -6.63
N ARG A 70 10.45 -10.16 -7.23
CA ARG A 70 10.61 -11.55 -6.84
C ARG A 70 11.14 -11.63 -5.41
N MET A 71 10.28 -12.06 -4.49
CA MET A 71 10.69 -12.28 -3.12
C MET A 71 10.03 -13.54 -2.55
N ARG A 72 10.65 -14.09 -1.53
CA ARG A 72 10.12 -15.25 -0.82
C ARG A 72 10.30 -15.07 0.69
N MET A 73 9.31 -15.50 1.42
CA MET A 73 9.36 -15.60 2.87
C MET A 73 10.10 -16.87 3.24
N ALA A 74 11.28 -16.74 3.86
CA ALA A 74 12.07 -17.88 4.30
C ALA A 74 11.69 -18.33 5.71
N GLU A 75 11.35 -17.38 6.60
CA GLU A 75 10.95 -17.67 7.97
C GLU A 75 10.02 -16.59 8.51
N ILE A 76 9.05 -17.00 9.33
CA ILE A 76 8.18 -16.11 10.14
C ILE A 76 8.19 -16.68 11.56
N ARG A 77 8.45 -15.82 12.54
CA ARG A 77 8.34 -16.14 13.97
C ARG A 77 7.57 -15.07 14.69
N ASP A 78 6.55 -15.44 15.44
CA ASP A 78 5.88 -14.56 16.39
C ASP A 78 6.49 -14.81 17.78
N GLN A 79 6.93 -13.73 18.42
CA GLN A 79 7.48 -13.78 19.76
C GLN A 79 7.09 -12.51 20.51
N ASP A 80 6.35 -12.66 21.60
CA ASP A 80 5.94 -11.57 22.50
C ASP A 80 5.22 -10.41 21.76
N GLY A 81 4.37 -10.73 20.79
CA GLY A 81 3.62 -9.75 19.99
C GLY A 81 4.48 -8.99 18.96
N LYS A 82 5.67 -9.51 18.67
CA LYS A 82 6.56 -9.05 17.62
C LYS A 82 6.71 -10.14 16.58
N VAL A 83 6.63 -9.75 15.31
CA VAL A 83 6.81 -10.69 14.20
C VAL A 83 8.17 -10.49 13.56
N PHE A 84 8.99 -11.53 13.62
CA PHE A 84 10.29 -11.59 12.95
C PHE A 84 10.12 -12.26 11.60
N THR A 85 10.67 -11.64 10.56
CA THR A 85 10.62 -12.17 9.19
C THR A 85 12.02 -12.25 8.59
N ASP A 86 12.32 -13.37 7.89
CA ASP A 86 13.49 -13.53 7.02
C ASP A 86 12.99 -13.55 5.57
N ILE A 87 13.28 -12.49 4.84
CA ILE A 87 12.81 -12.29 3.45
C ILE A 87 14.04 -12.37 2.53
N ARG A 88 13.87 -13.09 1.40
CA ARG A 88 14.81 -13.12 0.30
C ARG A 88 14.25 -12.33 -0.86
N ILE A 89 15.02 -11.40 -1.37
CA ILE A 89 14.61 -10.44 -2.40
C ILE A 89 15.55 -10.57 -3.59
N ASP A 90 15.00 -10.88 -4.76
CA ASP A 90 15.72 -10.91 -6.04
C ASP A 90 15.17 -9.77 -6.94
N HIS A 91 15.86 -8.65 -6.90
CA HIS A 91 15.45 -7.45 -7.61
C HIS A 91 16.29 -7.25 -8.88
N ALA A 92 15.65 -6.93 -10.01
CA ALA A 92 16.31 -6.83 -11.32
C ALA A 92 17.46 -5.81 -11.39
N LEU A 93 17.44 -4.77 -10.52
CA LEU A 93 18.50 -3.76 -10.44
C LEU A 93 19.60 -4.08 -9.43
N LEU A 94 19.46 -5.17 -8.67
CA LEU A 94 20.41 -5.56 -7.64
C LEU A 94 21.06 -6.90 -8.01
N PRO A 95 22.38 -7.01 -8.08
CA PRO A 95 23.03 -8.28 -8.39
C PRO A 95 22.82 -9.28 -7.25
N GLY A 96 22.21 -10.42 -7.55
CA GLY A 96 21.96 -11.52 -6.63
C GLY A 96 20.84 -11.30 -5.61
N GLU A 97 20.45 -12.39 -4.95
CA GLU A 97 19.43 -12.39 -3.91
C GLU A 97 19.90 -11.61 -2.67
N ARG A 98 19.03 -10.79 -2.09
CA ARG A 98 19.27 -10.02 -0.86
C ARG A 98 18.46 -10.59 0.29
N ARG A 99 19.07 -10.61 1.46
CA ARG A 99 18.44 -11.05 2.71
C ARG A 99 18.01 -9.82 3.52
N LEU A 100 16.74 -9.81 3.95
CA LEU A 100 16.21 -8.85 4.89
C LEU A 100 15.68 -9.58 6.12
N LEU A 101 16.35 -9.42 7.26
CA LEU A 101 15.84 -9.81 8.56
C LEU A 101 15.20 -8.60 9.20
N SER A 102 13.92 -8.68 9.55
CA SER A 102 13.20 -7.58 10.16
C SER A 102 12.30 -8.01 11.31
N GLU A 103 12.00 -7.07 12.19
CA GLU A 103 11.03 -7.18 13.28
C GLU A 103 9.91 -6.19 13.03
N THR A 104 8.68 -6.67 13.02
CA THR A 104 7.48 -5.83 12.98
C THR A 104 6.78 -5.88 14.33
N ARG A 105 6.34 -4.71 14.79
CA ARG A 105 5.49 -4.58 15.98
C ARG A 105 4.36 -3.59 15.75
N THR A 106 3.25 -3.82 16.42
CA THR A 106 2.18 -2.84 16.53
C THR A 106 2.50 -1.91 17.70
N LEU A 107 2.50 -0.60 17.45
CA LEU A 107 2.70 0.40 18.48
C LEU A 107 1.41 0.55 19.32
N PRO A 108 1.49 1.10 20.55
CA PRO A 108 0.32 1.29 21.41
C PRO A 108 -0.81 2.12 20.77
N THR A 109 -0.48 2.96 19.83
CA THR A 109 -1.39 3.82 19.05
C THR A 109 -1.93 3.15 17.79
N GLY A 110 -1.53 1.86 17.51
CA GLY A 110 -2.06 1.03 16.43
C GLY A 110 -1.23 1.05 15.14
N GLU A 111 -0.17 1.86 15.06
CA GLU A 111 0.70 1.88 13.90
C GLU A 111 1.56 0.60 13.81
N LEU A 112 1.90 0.22 12.57
CA LEU A 112 2.83 -0.87 12.31
C LEU A 112 4.23 -0.30 12.06
N LEU A 113 5.19 -0.71 12.88
CA LEU A 113 6.60 -0.36 12.71
C LEU A 113 7.42 -1.62 12.45
N THR A 114 8.15 -1.61 11.33
CA THR A 114 9.11 -2.67 10.96
C THR A 114 10.52 -2.09 10.99
N GLU A 115 11.44 -2.79 11.62
CA GLU A 115 12.84 -2.37 11.76
C GLU A 115 13.80 -3.48 11.36
N LEU A 116 14.96 -3.08 10.82
CA LEU A 116 16.06 -3.99 10.48
C LEU A 116 16.58 -4.74 11.70
N LYS A 117 16.82 -6.05 11.52
CA LYS A 117 17.52 -6.91 12.50
C LYS A 117 18.79 -7.53 11.90
N GLY A 118 18.97 -7.49 10.58
CA GLY A 118 20.16 -8.00 9.91
C GLY A 118 19.91 -8.27 8.42
N GLY A 119 20.90 -8.87 7.77
CA GLY A 119 20.89 -9.14 6.33
C GLY A 119 21.78 -8.18 5.55
N ASP A 120 21.42 -7.92 4.30
CA ASP A 120 22.26 -7.19 3.33
C ASP A 120 21.86 -5.71 3.19
N PHE A 121 21.28 -5.15 4.26
CA PHE A 121 20.86 -3.75 4.36
C PHE A 121 21.59 -3.05 5.50
N LYS A 122 21.98 -1.79 5.30
CA LYS A 122 22.50 -0.92 6.36
C LYS A 122 21.37 -0.30 7.17
N GLN A 123 20.28 0.07 6.48
CA GLN A 123 19.09 0.62 7.10
C GLN A 123 17.84 0.03 6.43
N TYR A 124 16.86 -0.30 7.25
CA TYR A 124 15.51 -0.62 6.84
C TYR A 124 14.55 -0.24 7.95
N ARG A 125 13.66 0.69 7.67
CA ARG A 125 12.58 1.08 8.58
C ARG A 125 11.34 1.34 7.76
N ARG A 126 10.25 0.66 8.11
CA ARG A 126 8.94 0.84 7.48
C ARG A 126 7.91 1.16 8.53
N PHE A 127 7.07 2.13 8.23
CA PHE A 127 6.01 2.59 9.12
C PHE A 127 4.70 2.73 8.36
N TRP A 128 3.61 2.27 8.97
CA TRP A 128 2.25 2.45 8.51
C TRP A 128 1.38 2.99 9.63
N LYS A 129 0.58 4.02 9.31
CA LYS A 129 -0.48 4.52 10.17
C LYS A 129 -1.78 4.53 9.39
N LEU A 130 -2.82 3.90 9.95
CA LEU A 130 -4.12 3.72 9.33
C LEU A 130 -5.16 4.55 10.09
N ASN A 131 -5.60 5.65 9.49
CA ASN A 131 -6.57 6.56 10.09
C ASN A 131 -7.95 6.30 9.44
N PRO A 132 -9.00 5.97 10.24
CA PRO A 132 -10.34 5.88 9.71
C PRO A 132 -10.83 7.27 9.26
N VAL A 133 -11.49 7.34 8.11
CA VAL A 133 -12.15 8.53 7.58
C VAL A 133 -13.57 8.17 7.13
N ASP A 134 -14.40 9.18 6.87
CA ASP A 134 -15.80 8.99 6.43
C ASP A 134 -16.60 8.05 7.35
N GLY A 135 -16.50 8.27 8.66
CA GLY A 135 -17.17 7.42 9.65
C GLY A 135 -16.61 6.01 9.77
N GLY A 136 -15.39 5.77 9.29
CA GLY A 136 -14.71 4.46 9.31
C GLY A 136 -14.88 3.64 8.03
N ALA A 137 -15.64 4.12 7.06
CA ALA A 137 -15.87 3.43 5.79
C ALA A 137 -14.65 3.42 4.86
N HIS A 138 -13.73 4.37 5.06
CA HIS A 138 -12.50 4.51 4.28
C HIS A 138 -11.30 4.63 5.21
N THR A 139 -10.09 4.41 4.65
CA THR A 139 -8.82 4.49 5.37
C THR A 139 -7.90 5.50 4.70
N LYS A 140 -7.51 6.54 5.44
CA LYS A 140 -6.36 7.37 5.08
C LYS A 140 -5.11 6.74 5.69
N ALA A 141 -4.26 6.17 4.85
CA ALA A 141 -2.99 5.59 5.26
C ALA A 141 -1.84 6.57 5.09
N GLU A 142 -0.98 6.66 6.10
CA GLU A 142 0.31 7.33 6.05
C GLU A 142 1.40 6.25 6.04
N PHE A 143 2.33 6.38 5.12
CA PHE A 143 3.40 5.41 4.90
C PHE A 143 4.76 6.08 4.89
N GLU A 144 5.73 5.45 5.52
CA GLU A 144 7.15 5.78 5.39
C GLU A 144 7.98 4.51 5.21
N LEU A 145 8.99 4.59 4.33
CA LEU A 145 9.98 3.55 4.13
C LEU A 145 11.35 4.21 3.97
N LEU A 146 12.32 3.80 4.78
CA LEU A 146 13.72 4.14 4.65
C LEU A 146 14.49 2.85 4.34
N VAL A 147 15.28 2.89 3.27
CA VAL A 147 16.14 1.77 2.84
C VAL A 147 17.52 2.28 2.51
N GLU A 148 18.54 1.65 3.09
CA GLU A 148 19.92 1.75 2.65
C GLU A 148 20.46 0.34 2.44
N ILE A 149 20.89 0.07 1.21
CA ILE A 149 21.40 -1.26 0.83
C ILE A 149 22.92 -1.25 1.04
N ASP A 150 23.46 -2.33 1.62
CA ASP A 150 24.91 -2.48 1.79
C ASP A 150 25.58 -2.90 0.47
N MET A 151 25.60 -1.95 -0.48
CA MET A 151 26.17 -2.14 -1.82
C MET A 151 26.66 -0.84 -2.44
N MET A 152 27.57 -0.96 -3.42
CA MET A 152 28.01 0.16 -4.27
C MET A 152 27.01 0.45 -5.40
N VAL A 153 25.74 0.67 -5.05
CA VAL A 153 24.71 1.12 -5.99
C VAL A 153 24.38 2.57 -5.67
N PRO A 154 24.42 3.48 -6.65
CA PRO A 154 24.06 4.87 -6.42
C PRO A 154 22.61 5.01 -5.93
N ASP A 155 22.39 5.83 -4.89
CA ASP A 155 21.08 6.02 -4.27
C ASP A 155 19.99 6.49 -5.26
N TRP A 156 20.36 7.23 -6.31
CA TRP A 156 19.38 7.64 -7.33
C TRP A 156 18.80 6.47 -8.11
N ILE A 157 19.57 5.37 -8.33
CA ILE A 157 19.05 4.15 -8.95
C ILE A 157 18.05 3.48 -8.00
N VAL A 158 18.41 3.40 -6.72
CA VAL A 158 17.51 2.86 -5.68
C VAL A 158 16.23 3.70 -5.58
N ALA A 159 16.33 5.02 -5.67
CA ALA A 159 15.18 5.92 -5.62
C ALA A 159 14.20 5.70 -6.81
N VAL A 160 14.73 5.52 -8.02
CA VAL A 160 13.91 5.23 -9.22
C VAL A 160 13.21 3.88 -9.07
N ALA A 161 13.93 2.84 -8.63
CA ALA A 161 13.34 1.53 -8.37
C ALA A 161 12.26 1.61 -7.29
N MET A 162 12.58 2.21 -6.15
CA MET A 162 11.65 2.34 -5.02
C MET A 162 10.36 3.07 -5.41
N ARG A 163 10.42 4.13 -6.21
CA ARG A 163 9.23 4.82 -6.69
C ARG A 163 8.30 3.85 -7.44
N ARG A 164 8.84 3.14 -8.43
CA ARG A 164 8.08 2.18 -9.22
C ARG A 164 7.48 1.06 -8.35
N ASP A 165 8.30 0.50 -7.47
CA ASP A 165 7.89 -0.62 -6.61
C ASP A 165 6.80 -0.20 -5.62
N MET A 166 6.89 1.02 -5.06
CA MET A 166 5.87 1.53 -4.14
C MET A 166 4.57 1.89 -4.86
N GLU A 167 4.60 2.48 -6.05
CA GLU A 167 3.40 2.72 -6.86
C GLU A 167 2.66 1.41 -7.16
N MET A 168 3.41 0.36 -7.51
CA MET A 168 2.85 -0.97 -7.75
C MET A 168 2.31 -1.60 -6.46
N HIS A 169 3.09 -1.55 -5.38
CA HIS A 169 2.69 -2.07 -4.07
C HIS A 169 1.35 -1.48 -3.60
N PHE A 170 1.20 -0.16 -3.63
CA PHE A 170 -0.05 0.49 -3.20
C PHE A 170 -1.24 0.13 -4.10
N ARG A 171 -1.00 -0.07 -5.40
CA ARG A 171 -2.04 -0.56 -6.31
C ARG A 171 -2.47 -1.99 -5.95
N ILE A 172 -1.53 -2.91 -5.75
CA ILE A 172 -1.82 -4.31 -5.38
C ILE A 172 -2.57 -4.37 -4.05
N VAL A 173 -2.13 -3.62 -3.03
CA VAL A 173 -2.82 -3.55 -1.74
C VAL A 173 -4.26 -3.05 -1.91
N ARG A 174 -4.47 -2.02 -2.75
CA ARG A 174 -5.81 -1.47 -3.02
C ARG A 174 -6.71 -2.49 -3.71
N GLU A 175 -6.22 -3.18 -4.74
CA GLU A 175 -6.98 -4.19 -5.47
C GLU A 175 -7.39 -5.35 -4.56
N LYS A 176 -6.44 -5.86 -3.76
CA LYS A 176 -6.69 -6.92 -2.76
C LYS A 176 -7.71 -6.47 -1.71
N ALA A 177 -7.63 -5.24 -1.24
CA ALA A 177 -8.56 -4.68 -0.27
C ALA A 177 -9.99 -4.59 -0.81
N LEU A 178 -10.16 -4.16 -2.05
CA LEU A 178 -11.46 -4.12 -2.73
C LEU A 178 -12.04 -5.52 -2.93
N GLN A 179 -11.21 -6.49 -3.29
CA GLN A 179 -11.65 -7.88 -3.44
C GLN A 179 -12.17 -8.44 -2.10
N ILE A 180 -11.40 -8.28 -1.00
CA ILE A 180 -11.83 -8.73 0.33
C ILE A 180 -13.14 -8.05 0.75
N GLN A 181 -13.29 -6.74 0.51
CA GLN A 181 -14.53 -6.03 0.82
C GLN A 181 -15.74 -6.61 0.06
N GLN A 182 -15.59 -6.95 -1.23
CA GLN A 182 -16.64 -7.56 -2.05
C GLN A 182 -17.02 -8.95 -1.53
N GLU A 183 -16.04 -9.76 -1.16
CA GLU A 183 -16.27 -11.10 -0.58
C GLU A 183 -17.05 -11.02 0.73
N LEU A 184 -16.69 -10.09 1.62
CA LEU A 184 -17.41 -9.86 2.89
C LEU A 184 -18.85 -9.39 2.68
N GLN A 185 -19.09 -8.56 1.66
CA GLN A 185 -20.45 -8.09 1.33
C GLN A 185 -21.31 -9.20 0.74
N SER A 186 -20.75 -10.03 -0.15
CA SER A 186 -21.46 -11.16 -0.76
C SER A 186 -21.78 -12.25 0.26
N GLY A 187 -20.88 -12.54 1.21
CA GLY A 187 -21.10 -13.50 2.29
C GLY A 187 -22.16 -13.07 3.32
N ARG A 188 -22.41 -11.76 3.46
CA ARG A 188 -23.50 -11.24 4.34
C ARG A 188 -24.88 -11.28 3.70
N SER A 189 -24.97 -11.54 2.40
CA SER A 189 -26.22 -11.55 1.64
C SER A 189 -26.81 -12.95 1.46
N GLN A 190 -26.17 -13.98 2.01
CA GLN A 190 -26.64 -15.38 2.08
C GLN A 190 -27.10 -15.74 3.49
#